data_41ef09e83417525c3bf6491ba6c78fe6
#
_entry.id   41ef09e83417525c3bf6491ba6c78fe6
#
_cell.length_a   1.000
_cell.length_b   1.000
_cell.length_c   1.000
_cell.angle_alpha   90.00
_cell.angle_beta   90.00
_cell.angle_gamma   90.00
#
_symmetry.space_group_name_H-M   'P 1'
#
loop_
_entity.id
_entity.type
_entity.pdbx_description
1 polymer ?
#
loop_
_entity_poly.entity_id
_entity_poly.type
_entity_poly.pdbx_seq_one_letter_code
_entity_poly.pdbx_strand_id
1 'polypeptide(L)'
;NIIDSSNPVYFRKCFILNKHSNLSFSEEFINTSKNTSFSNSVCEIFLDENSKLNYYSVQNMNRNFHYNSINVIQKYNSISNFHTYSFTGEIIRNNLNIKLEDKNCYANMYGFYAIKKNSLIDNHTSVDHIDENSISNEHYKGIIDKGSNGVFNGKIFVRQKAQKTNAFQSNNNILLSDDAKVNTKPQLEIWADDVKCSHGCTVGQLDEDALFYLMSRGISKKDSISLLLSAFSSEITEKIEDEEIKEQYEAMILKELEGLNHG
;
A
#
# COMPACT_ATOMS: atom_id res chain seq x y z
N ASN A 1 -9.50 14.64 4.24
CA ASN A 1 -8.81 15.64 3.41
C ASN A 1 -9.56 15.82 2.09
N ILE A 2 -10.37 16.88 1.99
CA ILE A 2 -11.13 17.20 0.77
C ILE A 2 -10.40 18.32 0.04
N ILE A 3 -10.14 18.11 -1.26
CA ILE A 3 -9.54 19.08 -2.14
C ILE A 3 -10.62 19.59 -3.09
N ASP A 4 -10.97 20.86 -2.96
CA ASP A 4 -11.94 21.56 -3.82
C ASP A 4 -11.34 22.89 -4.29
N SER A 5 -10.17 22.79 -4.91
CA SER A 5 -9.41 23.96 -5.35
C SER A 5 -8.60 23.63 -6.59
N SER A 6 -8.45 24.62 -7.49
CA SER A 6 -7.47 24.58 -8.57
C SER A 6 -6.07 25.02 -8.12
N ASN A 7 -5.95 25.65 -6.95
CA ASN A 7 -4.68 26.00 -6.36
C ASN A 7 -4.02 24.79 -5.68
N PRO A 8 -2.68 24.74 -5.63
CA PRO A 8 -1.97 23.71 -4.88
C PRO A 8 -2.39 23.67 -3.41
N VAL A 9 -2.61 22.47 -2.87
CA VAL A 9 -2.98 22.24 -1.47
C VAL A 9 -1.86 21.48 -0.77
N TYR A 10 -1.47 21.95 0.39
CA TYR A 10 -0.38 21.38 1.18
C TYR A 10 -0.89 20.94 2.55
N PHE A 11 -0.62 19.67 2.91
CA PHE A 11 -0.92 19.13 4.23
C PHE A 11 0.37 18.82 4.97
N ARG A 12 0.43 19.16 6.24
CA ARG A 12 1.49 18.70 7.14
C ARG A 12 0.88 18.15 8.41
N LYS A 13 1.30 16.95 8.77
CA LYS A 13 0.84 16.22 9.96
C LYS A 13 2.04 15.75 10.76
N CYS A 14 1.89 15.71 12.07
CA CYS A 14 2.88 15.15 12.97
C CYS A 14 2.17 14.32 14.05
N PHE A 15 2.56 13.05 14.18
CA PHE A 15 2.06 12.16 15.22
C PHE A 15 3.21 11.79 16.15
N ILE A 16 3.03 12.02 17.44
CA ILE A 16 3.97 11.62 18.48
C ILE A 16 3.23 10.69 19.42
N LEU A 17 3.56 9.40 19.37
CA LEU A 17 3.03 8.39 20.26
C LEU A 17 4.04 8.18 21.39
N ASN A 18 3.66 8.58 22.61
CA ASN A 18 4.45 8.34 23.80
C ASN A 18 4.49 6.84 24.15
N LYS A 19 5.36 6.46 25.09
CA LYS A 19 5.49 5.09 25.56
C LYS A 19 4.15 4.45 25.91
N HIS A 20 3.94 3.21 25.45
CA HIS A 20 2.73 2.42 25.69
C HIS A 20 1.44 3.00 25.10
N SER A 21 1.51 3.98 24.20
CA SER A 21 0.33 4.54 23.54
C SER A 21 -0.10 3.67 22.35
N ASN A 22 -1.42 3.60 22.13
CA ASN A 22 -2.00 2.96 20.95
C ASN A 22 -2.85 3.99 20.21
N LEU A 23 -2.71 4.02 18.88
CA LEU A 23 -3.51 4.87 18.00
C LEU A 23 -3.95 4.11 16.77
N SER A 24 -5.24 4.15 16.46
CA SER A 24 -5.77 3.82 15.13
C SER A 24 -6.21 5.12 14.46
N PHE A 25 -5.69 5.38 13.27
CA PHE A 25 -5.97 6.60 12.52
C PHE A 25 -6.32 6.27 11.08
N SER A 26 -7.44 6.80 10.63
CA SER A 26 -7.89 6.66 9.23
C SER A 26 -7.96 8.03 8.58
N GLU A 27 -7.44 8.13 7.37
CA GLU A 27 -7.60 9.31 6.53
C GLU A 27 -8.03 8.96 5.13
N GLU A 28 -8.80 9.84 4.56
CA GLU A 28 -9.20 9.77 3.17
C GLU A 28 -8.80 11.07 2.46
N PHE A 29 -8.21 10.91 1.26
CA PHE A 29 -7.93 12.02 0.34
C PHE A 29 -8.92 11.96 -0.81
N ILE A 30 -9.72 13.01 -0.96
CA ILE A 30 -10.75 13.11 -2.00
C ILE A 30 -10.54 14.43 -2.75
N ASN A 31 -10.56 14.37 -4.07
CA ASN A 31 -10.64 15.57 -4.90
C ASN A 31 -12.06 15.73 -5.45
N THR A 32 -12.71 16.82 -5.08
CA THR A 32 -14.05 17.21 -5.55
C THR A 32 -14.00 18.29 -6.64
N SER A 33 -12.81 18.85 -6.90
CA SER A 33 -12.62 19.87 -7.93
C SER A 33 -12.95 19.35 -9.33
N LYS A 34 -13.60 20.16 -10.13
CA LYS A 34 -13.83 19.89 -11.57
C LYS A 34 -12.59 20.11 -12.41
N ASN A 35 -11.63 20.85 -11.91
CA ASN A 35 -10.36 21.17 -12.57
C ASN A 35 -9.24 20.22 -12.08
N THR A 36 -8.21 20.11 -12.89
CA THR A 36 -6.98 19.44 -12.45
C THR A 36 -6.37 20.21 -11.29
N SER A 37 -6.00 19.51 -10.24
CA SER A 37 -5.45 20.08 -9.02
C SER A 37 -4.14 19.39 -8.63
N PHE A 38 -3.42 20.00 -7.70
CA PHE A 38 -2.20 19.45 -7.12
C PHE A 38 -2.33 19.43 -5.59
N SER A 39 -1.90 18.33 -4.99
CA SER A 39 -1.81 18.25 -3.54
C SER A 39 -0.53 17.56 -3.08
N ASN A 40 0.04 18.07 -1.99
CA ASN A 40 1.21 17.50 -1.35
C ASN A 40 0.95 17.32 0.14
N SER A 41 1.13 16.08 0.61
CA SER A 41 0.98 15.70 2.01
C SER A 41 2.31 15.23 2.58
N VAL A 42 2.70 15.79 3.71
CA VAL A 42 3.83 15.32 4.49
C VAL A 42 3.34 14.90 5.88
N CYS A 43 3.72 13.70 6.30
CA CYS A 43 3.41 13.18 7.62
C CYS A 43 4.71 12.72 8.30
N GLU A 44 4.94 13.19 9.50
CA GLU A 44 6.04 12.78 10.35
C GLU A 44 5.49 12.02 11.56
N ILE A 45 6.00 10.82 11.82
CA ILE A 45 5.48 9.93 12.85
C ILE A 45 6.63 9.50 13.75
N PHE A 46 6.45 9.65 15.03
CA PHE A 46 7.39 9.21 16.04
C PHE A 46 6.70 8.21 16.98
N LEU A 47 7.21 6.98 17.02
CA LEU A 47 6.72 5.93 17.89
C LEU A 47 7.74 5.64 18.98
N ASP A 48 7.40 6.00 20.22
CA ASP A 48 8.22 5.71 21.38
C ASP A 48 8.03 4.23 21.84
N GLU A 49 8.75 3.81 22.85
CA GLU A 49 8.81 2.43 23.33
C GLU A 49 7.42 1.82 23.60
N ASN A 50 7.22 0.60 23.12
CA ASN A 50 5.99 -0.19 23.28
C ASN A 50 4.73 0.51 22.75
N SER A 51 4.86 1.47 21.85
CA SER A 51 3.71 2.12 21.22
C SER A 51 3.24 1.34 19.99
N LYS A 52 1.95 1.48 19.65
CA LYS A 52 1.36 0.84 18.46
C LYS A 52 0.58 1.86 17.64
N LEU A 53 0.81 1.86 16.33
CA LEU A 53 0.06 2.64 15.36
C LEU A 53 -0.58 1.74 14.32
N ASN A 54 -1.88 1.90 14.10
CA ASN A 54 -2.57 1.43 12.91
C ASN A 54 -2.94 2.66 12.07
N TYR A 55 -2.40 2.74 10.85
CA TYR A 55 -2.60 3.88 9.95
C TYR A 55 -3.24 3.41 8.66
N TYR A 56 -4.42 3.92 8.36
CA TYR A 56 -5.19 3.60 7.18
C TYR A 56 -5.29 4.83 6.29
N SER A 57 -4.94 4.70 5.02
CA SER A 57 -4.99 5.80 4.05
C SER A 57 -5.72 5.38 2.79
N VAL A 58 -6.76 6.11 2.43
CA VAL A 58 -7.50 5.95 1.18
C VAL A 58 -7.25 7.16 0.29
N GLN A 59 -6.94 6.89 -0.97
CA GLN A 59 -6.66 7.91 -1.97
C GLN A 59 -7.58 7.74 -3.17
N ASN A 60 -8.58 8.61 -3.26
CA ASN A 60 -9.51 8.71 -4.37
C ASN A 60 -9.43 10.12 -4.97
N MET A 61 -8.39 10.34 -5.79
CA MET A 61 -7.88 11.65 -6.17
C MET A 61 -8.14 11.96 -7.65
N ASN A 62 -9.35 11.72 -8.12
CA ASN A 62 -9.71 11.99 -9.52
C ASN A 62 -9.25 13.39 -9.96
N ARG A 63 -8.59 13.49 -11.13
CA ARG A 63 -8.02 14.72 -11.68
C ARG A 63 -7.01 15.44 -10.77
N ASN A 64 -6.26 14.70 -9.96
CA ASN A 64 -5.28 15.28 -9.06
C ASN A 64 -3.91 14.67 -9.26
N PHE A 65 -2.89 15.50 -9.13
CA PHE A 65 -1.50 15.10 -8.94
C PHE A 65 -1.24 15.13 -7.44
N HIS A 66 -1.20 13.95 -6.82
CA HIS A 66 -1.01 13.80 -5.39
C HIS A 66 0.39 13.28 -5.04
N TYR A 67 1.09 14.01 -4.20
CA TYR A 67 2.37 13.58 -3.63
C TYR A 67 2.20 13.39 -2.13
N ASN A 68 2.40 12.16 -1.64
CA ASN A 68 2.30 11.83 -0.23
C ASN A 68 3.63 11.29 0.30
N SER A 69 4.12 11.84 1.39
CA SER A 69 5.35 11.41 2.04
C SER A 69 5.13 11.19 3.53
N ILE A 70 5.38 9.97 3.98
CA ILE A 70 5.27 9.56 5.37
C ILE A 70 6.66 9.12 5.84
N ASN A 71 7.14 9.74 6.92
CA ASN A 71 8.42 9.42 7.54
C ASN A 71 8.18 8.96 8.98
N VAL A 72 8.67 7.78 9.32
CA VAL A 72 8.41 7.12 10.58
C VAL A 72 9.72 6.80 11.29
N ILE A 73 9.78 7.09 12.56
CA ILE A 73 10.85 6.67 13.47
C ILE A 73 10.25 5.78 14.54
N GLN A 74 10.80 4.58 14.70
CA GLN A 74 10.33 3.60 15.66
C GLN A 74 11.40 3.31 16.72
N LYS A 75 10.99 3.37 17.98
CA LYS A 75 11.79 3.02 19.15
C LYS A 75 11.44 1.60 19.64
N TYR A 76 12.14 1.16 20.67
CA TYR A 76 12.11 -0.19 21.22
C TYR A 76 10.70 -0.78 21.30
N ASN A 77 10.55 -1.98 20.73
CA ASN A 77 9.33 -2.79 20.78
C ASN A 77 8.05 -2.08 20.29
N SER A 78 8.21 -1.07 19.43
CA SER A 78 7.06 -0.37 18.82
C SER A 78 6.56 -1.10 17.58
N ILE A 79 5.28 -0.90 17.26
CA ILE A 79 4.59 -1.56 16.16
C ILE A 79 3.95 -0.50 15.28
N SER A 80 4.18 -0.58 13.98
CA SER A 80 3.46 0.22 12.99
C SER A 80 2.82 -0.65 11.92
N ASN A 81 1.53 -0.43 11.66
CA ASN A 81 0.76 -1.07 10.61
C ASN A 81 0.25 0.02 9.67
N PHE A 82 0.74 0.03 8.43
CA PHE A 82 0.30 0.95 7.39
C PHE A 82 -0.54 0.21 6.37
N HIS A 83 -1.72 0.72 6.08
CA HIS A 83 -2.61 0.24 5.03
C HIS A 83 -2.90 1.37 4.06
N THR A 84 -2.47 1.25 2.82
CA THR A 84 -2.64 2.28 1.79
C THR A 84 -3.47 1.74 0.63
N TYR A 85 -4.57 2.42 0.32
CA TYR A 85 -5.49 2.07 -0.75
C TYR A 85 -5.56 3.21 -1.75
N SER A 86 -5.18 2.95 -3.01
CA SER A 86 -5.14 3.97 -4.08
C SER A 86 -6.00 3.54 -5.26
N PHE A 87 -6.98 4.34 -5.65
CA PHE A 87 -7.96 3.96 -6.68
C PHE A 87 -7.95 4.86 -7.91
N THR A 88 -7.97 6.17 -7.73
CA THR A 88 -8.02 7.13 -8.84
C THR A 88 -7.09 8.30 -8.61
N GLY A 89 -6.47 8.78 -9.69
CA GLY A 89 -5.61 9.96 -9.72
C GLY A 89 -4.96 10.10 -11.08
N GLU A 90 -4.57 11.30 -11.48
CA GLU A 90 -3.71 11.48 -12.65
C GLU A 90 -2.33 10.87 -12.34
N ILE A 91 -1.71 11.33 -11.26
CA ILE A 91 -0.51 10.76 -10.67
C ILE A 91 -0.66 10.75 -9.16
N ILE A 92 -0.51 9.58 -8.54
CA ILE A 92 -0.36 9.46 -7.10
C ILE A 92 1.03 8.90 -6.81
N ARG A 93 1.83 9.67 -6.10
CA ARG A 93 3.14 9.24 -5.62
C ARG A 93 3.11 9.10 -4.10
N ASN A 94 3.35 7.88 -3.63
CA ASN A 94 3.48 7.55 -2.22
C ASN A 94 4.95 7.27 -1.87
N ASN A 95 5.46 7.92 -0.84
CA ASN A 95 6.75 7.59 -0.23
C ASN A 95 6.50 7.27 1.24
N LEU A 96 6.79 6.03 1.64
CA LEU A 96 6.72 5.58 3.02
C LEU A 96 8.13 5.17 3.46
N ASN A 97 8.70 5.95 4.36
CA ASN A 97 10.04 5.72 4.89
C ASN A 97 9.95 5.37 6.37
N ILE A 98 10.40 4.19 6.75
CA ILE A 98 10.35 3.70 8.13
C ILE A 98 11.78 3.43 8.60
N LYS A 99 12.12 3.97 9.75
CA LYS A 99 13.40 3.80 10.41
C LYS A 99 13.20 3.07 11.73
N LEU A 100 13.68 1.83 11.80
CA LEU A 100 13.64 0.99 12.99
C LEU A 100 14.92 1.26 13.78
N GLU A 101 14.90 2.31 14.60
CA GLU A 101 16.11 2.81 15.26
C GLU A 101 16.55 1.97 16.45
N ASP A 102 15.67 1.11 16.98
CA ASP A 102 15.92 0.31 18.16
C ASP A 102 15.50 -1.15 17.95
N LYS A 103 15.71 -1.99 18.95
CA LYS A 103 15.45 -3.44 18.90
C LYS A 103 13.96 -3.76 18.95
N ASN A 104 13.64 -4.95 18.44
CA ASN A 104 12.31 -5.57 18.53
C ASN A 104 11.19 -4.71 17.92
N CYS A 105 11.49 -3.88 16.93
CA CYS A 105 10.47 -3.11 16.22
C CYS A 105 9.74 -3.98 15.18
N TYR A 106 8.46 -3.67 14.96
CA TYR A 106 7.64 -4.32 13.94
C TYR A 106 7.09 -3.26 12.98
N ALA A 107 7.35 -3.42 11.69
CA ALA A 107 6.83 -2.54 10.65
C ALA A 107 6.08 -3.36 9.60
N ASN A 108 4.77 -3.17 9.50
CA ASN A 108 3.94 -3.81 8.50
C ASN A 108 3.41 -2.76 7.51
N MET A 109 3.60 -3.03 6.22
CA MET A 109 3.22 -2.13 5.13
C MET A 109 2.37 -2.92 4.12
N TYR A 110 1.10 -2.61 4.07
CA TYR A 110 0.13 -3.23 3.20
C TYR A 110 -0.42 -2.21 2.22
N GLY A 111 -0.33 -2.50 0.94
CA GLY A 111 -0.81 -1.60 -0.10
C GLY A 111 -1.69 -2.30 -1.12
N PHE A 112 -2.78 -1.67 -1.47
CA PHE A 112 -3.63 -2.11 -2.57
C PHE A 112 -3.90 -0.93 -3.51
N TYR A 113 -3.76 -1.17 -4.80
CA TYR A 113 -4.13 -0.19 -5.82
C TYR A 113 -4.88 -0.83 -6.98
N ALA A 114 -6.00 -0.23 -7.33
CA ALA A 114 -6.82 -0.64 -8.46
C ALA A 114 -7.04 0.56 -9.39
N ILE A 115 -6.39 0.58 -10.53
CA ILE A 115 -6.24 1.76 -11.37
C ILE A 115 -6.68 1.55 -12.82
N LYS A 116 -7.24 2.60 -13.40
CA LYS A 116 -7.79 2.65 -14.75
C LYS A 116 -7.68 4.05 -15.35
N LYS A 117 -7.95 4.18 -16.64
CA LYS A 117 -8.08 5.48 -17.34
C LYS A 117 -6.79 6.33 -17.33
N ASN A 118 -5.68 5.71 -17.72
CA ASN A 118 -4.36 6.37 -17.81
C ASN A 118 -3.83 6.92 -16.47
N SER A 119 -4.25 6.38 -15.34
CA SER A 119 -3.73 6.72 -14.03
C SER A 119 -2.31 6.19 -13.83
N LEU A 120 -1.50 6.92 -13.09
CA LEU A 120 -0.20 6.48 -12.61
C LEU A 120 -0.21 6.40 -11.08
N ILE A 121 0.03 5.20 -10.53
CA ILE A 121 0.30 5.04 -9.10
C ILE A 121 1.75 4.61 -8.94
N ASP A 122 2.48 5.37 -8.13
CA ASP A 122 3.91 5.16 -7.90
C ASP A 122 4.19 5.03 -6.39
N ASN A 123 4.33 3.79 -5.93
CA ASN A 123 4.59 3.46 -4.53
C ASN A 123 6.08 3.24 -4.30
N HIS A 124 6.66 4.04 -3.42
CA HIS A 124 8.02 3.90 -2.93
C HIS A 124 8.01 3.65 -1.43
N THR A 125 8.65 2.57 -1.04
CA THR A 125 8.81 2.21 0.36
C THR A 125 10.29 2.09 0.69
N SER A 126 10.64 2.42 1.92
CA SER A 126 11.99 2.24 2.43
C SER A 126 11.92 1.85 3.91
N VAL A 127 12.52 0.72 4.27
CA VAL A 127 12.67 0.30 5.65
C VAL A 127 14.14 0.20 6.00
N ASP A 128 14.58 0.90 7.03
CA ASP A 128 15.95 0.87 7.52
C ASP A 128 16.01 0.18 8.90
N HIS A 129 16.46 -1.06 8.91
CA HIS A 129 16.73 -1.83 10.13
C HIS A 129 18.09 -1.44 10.67
N ILE A 130 18.14 -0.77 11.82
CA ILE A 130 19.36 -0.23 12.41
C ILE A 130 19.86 -1.11 13.56
N ASP A 131 18.97 -1.68 14.36
CA ASP A 131 19.30 -2.56 15.49
C ASP A 131 18.64 -3.92 15.38
N GLU A 132 19.01 -4.85 16.24
CA GLU A 132 18.70 -6.28 16.17
C GLU A 132 17.23 -6.65 16.44
N ASN A 133 16.84 -7.87 16.03
CA ASN A 133 15.55 -8.53 16.32
C ASN A 133 14.30 -7.82 15.76
N SER A 134 14.44 -6.93 14.78
CA SER A 134 13.30 -6.23 14.20
C SER A 134 12.72 -6.98 13.00
N ILE A 135 11.42 -6.80 12.77
CA ILE A 135 10.67 -7.48 11.71
C ILE A 135 10.01 -6.45 10.82
N SER A 136 10.10 -6.64 9.52
CA SER A 136 9.30 -5.90 8.55
C SER A 136 8.60 -6.83 7.56
N ASN A 137 7.32 -6.55 7.31
CA ASN A 137 6.52 -7.22 6.31
C ASN A 137 5.96 -6.19 5.35
N GLU A 138 6.21 -6.39 4.07
CA GLU A 138 5.70 -5.54 3.02
C GLU A 138 4.94 -6.35 2.00
N HIS A 139 3.67 -6.02 1.81
CA HIS A 139 2.81 -6.69 0.84
C HIS A 139 1.97 -5.68 0.07
N TYR A 140 2.31 -5.52 -1.21
CA TYR A 140 1.58 -4.64 -2.13
C TYR A 140 0.94 -5.46 -3.25
N LYS A 141 -0.32 -5.14 -3.56
CA LYS A 141 -1.06 -5.76 -4.66
C LYS A 141 -1.65 -4.71 -5.58
N GLY A 142 -1.52 -4.92 -6.89
CA GLY A 142 -2.01 -4.01 -7.91
C GLY A 142 -2.94 -4.68 -8.92
N ILE A 143 -4.02 -3.98 -9.26
CA ILE A 143 -4.88 -4.31 -10.40
C ILE A 143 -4.81 -3.12 -11.36
N ILE A 144 -4.30 -3.35 -12.56
CA ILE A 144 -3.99 -2.29 -13.53
C ILE A 144 -4.78 -2.52 -14.81
N ASP A 145 -5.59 -1.53 -15.20
CA ASP A 145 -6.43 -1.58 -16.39
C ASP A 145 -6.19 -0.37 -17.31
N LYS A 146 -6.54 -0.50 -18.57
CA LYS A 146 -6.63 0.52 -19.66
C LYS A 146 -5.67 1.69 -19.57
N GLY A 147 -4.48 1.50 -20.16
CA GLY A 147 -3.47 2.55 -20.32
C GLY A 147 -2.82 3.02 -19.03
N SER A 148 -3.18 2.43 -17.88
CA SER A 148 -2.66 2.82 -16.60
C SER A 148 -1.29 2.20 -16.31
N ASN A 149 -0.55 2.82 -15.39
CA ASN A 149 0.78 2.38 -15.02
C ASN A 149 0.92 2.28 -13.49
N GLY A 150 1.27 1.08 -13.01
CA GLY A 150 1.66 0.84 -11.63
C GLY A 150 3.19 0.89 -11.48
N VAL A 151 3.68 1.54 -10.45
CA VAL A 151 5.09 1.49 -10.07
C VAL A 151 5.20 1.07 -8.62
N PHE A 152 6.07 0.11 -8.36
CA PHE A 152 6.47 -0.28 -7.01
C PHE A 152 7.99 -0.29 -6.91
N ASN A 153 8.52 0.47 -5.96
CA ASN A 153 9.95 0.54 -5.67
C ASN A 153 10.13 0.40 -4.15
N GLY A 154 10.37 -0.84 -3.71
CA GLY A 154 10.55 -1.14 -2.31
C GLY A 154 12.02 -1.37 -1.99
N LYS A 155 12.51 -0.76 -0.91
CA LYS A 155 13.90 -0.88 -0.49
C LYS A 155 14.01 -1.22 1.00
N ILE A 156 14.74 -2.28 1.30
CA ILE A 156 15.02 -2.70 2.66
C ILE A 156 16.53 -2.60 2.90
N PHE A 157 16.91 -1.86 3.94
CA PHE A 157 18.27 -1.80 4.44
C PHE A 157 18.37 -2.60 5.73
N VAL A 158 19.37 -3.48 5.82
CA VAL A 158 19.67 -4.22 7.04
C VAL A 158 21.11 -3.90 7.44
N ARG A 159 21.25 -3.01 8.40
CA ARG A 159 22.55 -2.53 8.85
C ARG A 159 23.35 -3.65 9.55
N GLN A 160 24.66 -3.55 9.58
CA GLN A 160 25.52 -4.58 10.16
C GLN A 160 25.14 -4.96 11.61
N LYS A 161 24.67 -4.00 12.40
CA LYS A 161 24.20 -4.21 13.77
C LYS A 161 22.83 -4.89 13.84
N ALA A 162 22.03 -4.84 12.78
CA ALA A 162 20.67 -5.35 12.73
C ALA A 162 20.62 -6.88 12.55
N GLN A 163 21.27 -7.60 13.46
CA GLN A 163 21.25 -9.06 13.47
C GLN A 163 19.86 -9.61 13.83
N LYS A 164 19.55 -10.83 13.39
CA LYS A 164 18.26 -11.50 13.59
C LYS A 164 17.06 -10.74 13.03
N THR A 165 17.31 -9.87 12.07
CA THR A 165 16.25 -9.24 11.29
C THR A 165 15.49 -10.26 10.46
N ASN A 166 14.14 -10.16 10.46
CA ASN A 166 13.28 -10.84 9.50
C ASN A 166 12.60 -9.77 8.63
N ALA A 167 12.88 -9.77 7.33
CA ALA A 167 12.35 -8.76 6.42
C ALA A 167 11.82 -9.40 5.14
N PHE A 168 10.52 -9.25 4.91
CA PHE A 168 9.82 -9.84 3.77
C PHE A 168 9.14 -8.76 2.95
N GLN A 169 9.36 -8.82 1.64
CA GLN A 169 8.77 -7.88 0.69
C GLN A 169 8.11 -8.64 -0.46
N SER A 170 6.87 -8.31 -0.77
CA SER A 170 6.17 -8.87 -1.93
C SER A 170 5.36 -7.81 -2.67
N ASN A 171 5.37 -7.91 -4.01
CA ASN A 171 4.52 -7.10 -4.87
C ASN A 171 3.91 -7.97 -5.97
N ASN A 172 2.60 -8.11 -5.96
CA ASN A 172 1.86 -8.94 -6.90
C ASN A 172 0.89 -8.10 -7.72
N ASN A 173 0.90 -8.28 -9.03
CA ASN A 173 0.12 -7.43 -9.94
C ASN A 173 -0.65 -8.24 -10.96
N ILE A 174 -1.90 -7.83 -11.24
CA ILE A 174 -2.75 -8.32 -12.30
C ILE A 174 -2.94 -7.20 -13.34
N LEU A 175 -2.62 -7.50 -14.60
CA LEU A 175 -2.88 -6.63 -15.73
C LEU A 175 -4.19 -7.08 -16.42
N LEU A 176 -5.15 -6.17 -16.52
CA LEU A 176 -6.48 -6.46 -17.13
C LEU A 176 -6.56 -6.07 -18.60
N SER A 177 -5.55 -5.39 -19.14
CA SER A 177 -5.52 -4.95 -20.54
C SER A 177 -4.10 -4.98 -21.10
N ASP A 178 -3.96 -5.10 -22.42
CA ASP A 178 -2.66 -5.19 -23.11
C ASP A 178 -1.83 -3.90 -23.01
N ASP A 179 -2.47 -2.77 -22.80
CA ASP A 179 -1.85 -1.46 -22.64
C ASP A 179 -1.55 -1.08 -21.18
N ALA A 180 -2.00 -1.90 -20.23
CA ALA A 180 -1.64 -1.77 -18.82
C ALA A 180 -0.16 -2.09 -18.59
N LYS A 181 0.49 -1.32 -17.71
CA LYS A 181 1.91 -1.48 -17.41
C LYS A 181 2.17 -1.52 -15.92
N VAL A 182 3.21 -2.27 -15.54
CA VAL A 182 3.73 -2.22 -14.18
C VAL A 182 5.27 -2.27 -14.20
N ASN A 183 5.87 -1.47 -13.35
CA ASN A 183 7.31 -1.49 -13.08
C ASN A 183 7.53 -1.82 -11.61
N THR A 184 8.06 -2.99 -11.33
CA THR A 184 8.32 -3.43 -9.96
C THR A 184 9.81 -3.61 -9.73
N LYS A 185 10.33 -2.99 -8.66
CA LYS A 185 11.75 -2.99 -8.30
C LYS A 185 11.94 -3.21 -6.81
N PRO A 186 11.81 -4.45 -6.31
CA PRO A 186 12.18 -4.77 -4.94
C PRO A 186 13.71 -4.81 -4.80
N GLN A 187 14.23 -4.22 -3.70
CA GLN A 187 15.67 -4.15 -3.43
C GLN A 187 15.98 -4.50 -1.97
N LEU A 188 17.05 -5.27 -1.77
CA LEU A 188 17.59 -5.60 -0.46
C LEU A 188 19.07 -5.18 -0.41
N GLU A 189 19.42 -4.38 0.60
CA GLU A 189 20.81 -4.04 0.92
C GLU A 189 21.13 -4.54 2.32
N ILE A 190 21.84 -5.64 2.41
CA ILE A 190 22.05 -6.40 3.66
C ILE A 190 23.52 -6.42 4.00
N TRP A 191 23.86 -5.92 5.20
CA TRP A 191 25.22 -5.94 5.76
C TRP A 191 25.33 -6.85 6.99
N ALA A 192 24.21 -7.32 7.56
CA ALA A 192 24.18 -8.27 8.67
C ALA A 192 24.26 -9.72 8.17
N ASP A 193 24.79 -10.64 8.98
CA ASP A 193 25.04 -12.03 8.61
C ASP A 193 23.92 -12.98 9.04
N ASP A 194 23.36 -12.79 10.23
CA ASP A 194 22.29 -13.65 10.81
C ASP A 194 20.91 -13.01 10.61
N VAL A 195 20.36 -13.19 9.41
CA VAL A 195 19.08 -12.59 9.01
C VAL A 195 18.26 -13.52 8.12
N LYS A 196 16.94 -13.27 8.07
CA LYS A 196 16.00 -13.90 7.12
C LYS A 196 15.33 -12.81 6.29
N CYS A 197 15.84 -12.61 5.09
CA CYS A 197 15.34 -11.60 4.19
C CYS A 197 14.98 -12.21 2.84
N SER A 198 13.82 -11.85 2.32
CA SER A 198 13.40 -12.25 0.99
C SER A 198 12.54 -11.17 0.34
N HIS A 199 12.59 -11.16 -0.99
CA HIS A 199 11.65 -10.39 -1.78
C HIS A 199 11.08 -11.23 -2.92
N GLY A 200 9.89 -10.86 -3.39
CA GLY A 200 9.24 -11.47 -4.53
C GLY A 200 8.38 -10.46 -5.28
N CYS A 201 8.27 -10.65 -6.58
CA CYS A 201 7.31 -9.90 -7.37
C CYS A 201 6.71 -10.81 -8.45
N THR A 202 5.43 -10.59 -8.71
CA THR A 202 4.74 -11.25 -9.83
C THR A 202 3.97 -10.22 -10.64
N VAL A 203 3.97 -10.44 -11.94
CA VAL A 203 3.14 -9.70 -12.90
C VAL A 203 2.47 -10.74 -13.79
N GLY A 204 1.16 -10.75 -13.78
CA GLY A 204 0.38 -11.73 -14.53
C GLY A 204 -0.93 -11.15 -15.03
N GLN A 205 -1.70 -11.98 -15.67
CA GLN A 205 -3.08 -11.75 -16.06
C GLN A 205 -4.01 -12.55 -15.13
N LEU A 206 -5.31 -12.40 -15.28
CA LEU A 206 -6.27 -13.26 -14.60
C LEU A 206 -6.03 -14.72 -14.97
N ASP A 207 -6.18 -15.61 -14.00
CA ASP A 207 -6.09 -17.04 -14.20
C ASP A 207 -7.26 -17.51 -15.08
N GLU A 208 -6.95 -17.86 -16.32
CA GLU A 208 -7.94 -18.29 -17.31
C GLU A 208 -8.59 -19.63 -16.93
N ASP A 209 -7.87 -20.53 -16.28
CA ASP A 209 -8.41 -21.82 -15.83
C ASP A 209 -9.41 -21.61 -14.70
N ALA A 210 -9.09 -20.75 -13.74
CA ALA A 210 -10.00 -20.37 -12.66
C ALA A 210 -11.23 -19.63 -13.20
N LEU A 211 -11.05 -18.73 -14.18
CA LEU A 211 -12.14 -18.03 -14.84
C LEU A 211 -13.06 -19.02 -15.58
N PHE A 212 -12.49 -19.94 -16.38
CA PHE A 212 -13.23 -20.98 -17.09
C PHE A 212 -14.00 -21.89 -16.13
N TYR A 213 -13.38 -22.28 -15.00
CA TYR A 213 -14.03 -23.10 -13.99
C TYR A 213 -15.28 -22.43 -13.42
N LEU A 214 -15.20 -21.17 -13.03
CA LEU A 214 -16.33 -20.40 -12.50
C LEU A 214 -17.46 -20.29 -13.53
N MET A 215 -17.12 -19.97 -14.79
CA MET A 215 -18.08 -19.88 -15.88
C MET A 215 -18.75 -21.24 -16.19
N SER A 216 -18.02 -22.35 -16.09
CA SER A 216 -18.57 -23.70 -16.28
C SER A 216 -19.58 -24.09 -15.18
N ARG A 217 -19.57 -23.40 -14.05
CA ARG A 217 -20.54 -23.53 -12.96
C ARG A 217 -21.74 -22.58 -13.08
N GLY A 218 -21.85 -21.87 -14.21
CA GLY A 218 -22.99 -21.00 -14.52
C GLY A 218 -22.85 -19.56 -13.99
N ILE A 219 -21.68 -19.18 -13.46
CA ILE A 219 -21.40 -17.81 -13.07
C ILE A 219 -21.08 -17.00 -14.33
N SER A 220 -21.65 -15.79 -14.45
CA SER A 220 -21.36 -14.93 -15.60
C SER A 220 -19.87 -14.58 -15.68
N LYS A 221 -19.35 -14.30 -16.87
CA LYS A 221 -17.94 -13.87 -17.03
C LYS A 221 -17.62 -12.66 -16.14
N LYS A 222 -18.52 -11.68 -16.12
CA LYS A 222 -18.37 -10.47 -15.28
C LYS A 222 -18.26 -10.81 -13.81
N ASP A 223 -19.16 -11.63 -13.28
CA ASP A 223 -19.17 -12.00 -11.87
C ASP A 223 -17.97 -12.89 -11.53
N SER A 224 -17.55 -13.77 -12.44
CA SER A 224 -16.35 -14.59 -12.27
C SER A 224 -15.09 -13.74 -12.14
N ILE A 225 -14.91 -12.73 -12.98
CA ILE A 225 -13.80 -11.79 -12.90
C ILE A 225 -13.86 -11.02 -11.57
N SER A 226 -15.04 -10.50 -11.20
CA SER A 226 -15.20 -9.79 -9.95
C SER A 226 -14.83 -10.63 -8.73
N LEU A 227 -15.22 -11.91 -8.71
CA LEU A 227 -14.85 -12.85 -7.65
C LEU A 227 -13.34 -13.08 -7.57
N LEU A 228 -12.67 -13.28 -8.71
CA LEU A 228 -11.22 -13.49 -8.74
C LEU A 228 -10.46 -12.24 -8.28
N LEU A 229 -10.87 -11.06 -8.71
CA LEU A 229 -10.26 -9.79 -8.28
C LEU A 229 -10.51 -9.51 -6.79
N SER A 230 -11.70 -9.83 -6.30
CA SER A 230 -12.03 -9.74 -4.87
C SER A 230 -11.15 -10.68 -4.03
N ALA A 231 -11.01 -11.93 -4.43
CA ALA A 231 -10.13 -12.89 -3.77
C ALA A 231 -8.66 -12.42 -3.79
N PHE A 232 -8.21 -11.82 -4.90
CA PHE A 232 -6.87 -11.26 -4.99
C PHE A 232 -6.66 -10.09 -4.01
N SER A 233 -7.65 -9.23 -3.83
CA SER A 233 -7.54 -8.07 -2.94
C SER A 233 -7.68 -8.41 -1.45
N SER A 234 -8.44 -9.47 -1.12
CA SER A 234 -8.73 -9.87 0.27
C SER A 234 -7.47 -10.20 1.09
N GLU A 235 -6.41 -10.68 0.45
CA GLU A 235 -5.14 -10.95 1.14
C GLU A 235 -4.54 -9.68 1.81
N ILE A 236 -4.89 -8.48 1.36
CA ILE A 236 -4.48 -7.21 1.98
C ILE A 236 -5.42 -6.84 3.13
N THR A 237 -6.74 -7.00 2.95
CA THR A 237 -7.72 -6.67 3.99
C THR A 237 -7.70 -7.65 5.16
N GLU A 238 -7.35 -8.92 4.92
CA GLU A 238 -7.13 -9.92 5.98
C GLU A 238 -6.01 -9.55 6.97
N LYS A 239 -5.17 -8.57 6.64
CA LYS A 239 -4.15 -8.03 7.55
C LYS A 239 -4.68 -6.94 8.48
N ILE A 240 -5.92 -6.54 8.34
CA ILE A 240 -6.61 -5.62 9.25
C ILE A 240 -7.10 -6.40 10.46
N GLU A 241 -6.67 -5.98 11.66
CA GLU A 241 -7.01 -6.65 12.91
C GLU A 241 -8.45 -6.36 13.39
N ASP A 242 -8.98 -5.20 13.03
CA ASP A 242 -10.32 -4.73 13.43
C ASP A 242 -11.34 -5.14 12.37
N GLU A 243 -12.29 -6.01 12.74
CA GLU A 243 -13.27 -6.57 11.79
C GLU A 243 -14.21 -5.50 11.21
N GLU A 244 -14.60 -4.47 11.97
CA GLU A 244 -15.46 -3.39 11.47
C GLU A 244 -14.72 -2.56 10.40
N ILE A 245 -13.47 -2.24 10.68
CA ILE A 245 -12.59 -1.56 9.71
C ILE A 245 -12.37 -2.44 8.48
N LYS A 246 -12.12 -3.72 8.67
CA LYS A 246 -11.91 -4.68 7.57
C LYS A 246 -13.13 -4.73 6.65
N GLU A 247 -14.33 -4.93 7.18
CA GLU A 247 -15.58 -4.96 6.40
C GLU A 247 -15.80 -3.66 5.62
N GLN A 248 -15.50 -2.51 6.22
CA GLN A 248 -15.59 -1.20 5.56
C GLN A 248 -14.66 -1.11 4.36
N TYR A 249 -13.41 -1.56 4.50
CA TYR A 249 -12.43 -1.52 3.41
C TYR A 249 -12.72 -2.54 2.32
N GLU A 250 -13.20 -3.73 2.68
CA GLU A 250 -13.65 -4.74 1.70
C GLU A 250 -14.81 -4.22 0.85
N ALA A 251 -15.82 -3.63 1.47
CA ALA A 251 -16.94 -3.04 0.76
C ALA A 251 -16.49 -1.89 -0.18
N MET A 252 -15.55 -1.08 0.26
CA MET A 252 -14.97 -0.01 -0.56
C MET A 252 -14.21 -0.58 -1.77
N ILE A 253 -13.38 -1.58 -1.57
CA ILE A 253 -12.62 -2.22 -2.65
C ILE A 253 -13.58 -2.84 -3.67
N LEU A 254 -14.58 -3.59 -3.22
CA LEU A 254 -15.57 -4.20 -4.12
C LEU A 254 -16.25 -3.15 -5.01
N LYS A 255 -16.66 -2.04 -4.44
CA LYS A 255 -17.26 -0.91 -5.18
C LYS A 255 -16.31 -0.35 -6.26
N GLU A 256 -15.02 -0.22 -5.96
CA GLU A 256 -14.04 0.27 -6.93
C GLU A 256 -13.75 -0.76 -8.03
N LEU A 257 -13.73 -2.06 -7.68
CA LEU A 257 -13.56 -3.16 -8.64
C LEU A 257 -14.74 -3.27 -9.62
N GLU A 258 -15.98 -3.01 -9.20
CA GLU A 258 -17.13 -2.95 -10.11
C GLU A 258 -16.98 -1.89 -11.20
N GLY A 259 -16.23 -0.85 -10.93
CA GLY A 259 -15.92 0.22 -11.89
C GLY A 259 -14.80 -0.11 -12.88
N LEU A 260 -14.09 -1.24 -12.73
CA LEU A 260 -13.12 -1.72 -13.72
C LEU A 260 -13.91 -2.35 -14.88
N ASN A 261 -13.63 -1.91 -16.10
CA ASN A 261 -14.34 -2.42 -17.27
C ASN A 261 -13.81 -3.79 -17.66
N HIS A 262 -14.64 -4.77 -17.44
CA HIS A 262 -14.44 -6.16 -17.85
C HIS A 262 -14.98 -6.38 -19.27
N GLY A 263 -14.47 -5.67 -20.24
CA GLY A 263 -14.94 -5.80 -21.61
C GLY A 263 -13.83 -5.96 -22.59
#